data_c314a3dba9e03dc75db13891dbe7f09a
#
_entry.id   c314a3dba9e03dc75db13891dbe7f09a
#
_cell.length_a   1.000
_cell.length_b   1.000
_cell.length_c   1.000
_cell.angle_alpha   90.00
_cell.angle_beta   90.00
_cell.angle_gamma   90.00
#
_symmetry.space_group_name_H-M   'P 1'
#
loop_
_entity.id
_entity.type
_entity.pdbx_description
1 polymer ?
#
loop_
_entity_poly.entity_id
_entity_poly.type
_entity_poly.pdbx_seq_one_letter_code
_entity_poly.pdbx_strand_id
1 'polypeptide(L)' 'MAMKWEYRVVYVDPRGRISSEGVEFVRQSGENRTAFMGRYLDTLGNDGWEVVGIHPLIRSESSYTILKRPKVEAEA' A
#
# COMPACT_ATOMS: atom_id res chain seq x y z
N MET A 1 21.70 8.82 -16.41
CA MET A 1 20.73 9.55 -15.57
C MET A 1 20.24 8.66 -14.44
N ALA A 2 20.14 9.22 -13.25
CA ALA A 2 19.65 8.46 -12.12
C ALA A 2 18.14 8.22 -12.26
N MET A 3 17.71 7.00 -11.98
CA MET A 3 16.28 6.70 -11.92
C MET A 3 15.68 7.41 -10.72
N LYS A 4 14.52 8.01 -10.90
CA LYS A 4 13.77 8.64 -9.82
C LYS A 4 12.65 7.71 -9.39
N TRP A 5 12.30 7.76 -8.11
CA TRP A 5 11.29 6.91 -7.52
C TRP A 5 10.19 7.76 -6.89
N GLU A 6 8.98 7.24 -6.90
CA GLU A 6 7.92 7.80 -6.07
C GLU A 6 7.49 6.74 -5.06
N TYR A 7 7.01 7.22 -3.91
CA TYR A 7 6.69 6.37 -2.79
C TYR A 7 5.24 6.53 -2.38
N ARG A 8 4.66 5.44 -1.90
CA ARG A 8 3.30 5.43 -1.34
C ARG A 8 3.36 4.80 0.04
N VAL A 9 2.64 5.39 0.98
CA VAL A 9 2.52 4.86 2.33
C VAL A 9 1.08 4.41 2.53
N VAL A 10 0.92 3.17 2.99
CA VAL A 10 -0.38 2.56 3.24
C VAL A 10 -0.49 2.29 4.73
N TYR A 11 -1.60 2.72 5.33
CA TYR A 11 -1.88 2.47 6.74
C TYR A 11 -2.79 1.25 6.86
N VAL A 12 -2.39 0.31 7.72
CA VAL A 12 -3.21 -0.86 8.05
C VAL A 12 -3.51 -0.80 9.55
N ASP A 13 -4.79 -0.75 9.90
CA ASP A 13 -5.18 -0.63 11.30
C ASP A 13 -5.33 -2.00 11.98
N PRO A 14 -5.54 -2.04 13.33
CA PRO A 14 -5.66 -3.33 14.04
C PRO A 14 -6.82 -4.20 13.58
N ARG A 15 -7.82 -3.63 12.96
CA ARG A 15 -8.96 -4.37 12.43
C ARG A 15 -8.75 -4.84 11.00
N GLY A 16 -7.57 -4.56 10.44
CA GLY A 16 -7.24 -4.93 9.08
C GLY A 16 -7.81 -3.98 8.03
N ARG A 17 -8.26 -2.79 8.43
CA ARG A 17 -8.68 -1.78 7.45
C ARG A 17 -7.46 -1.14 6.81
N ILE A 18 -7.58 -0.86 5.54
CA ILE A 18 -6.47 -0.34 4.72
C ILE A 18 -6.85 1.04 4.21
N SER A 19 -5.96 2.00 4.36
CA SER A 19 -6.16 3.33 3.79
C SER A 19 -4.85 3.90 3.28
N SER A 20 -4.93 4.74 2.27
CA SER A 20 -3.77 5.42 1.71
C SER A 20 -4.21 6.77 1.17
N GLU A 21 -3.47 7.81 1.53
CA GLU A 21 -3.73 9.16 1.06
C GLU A 21 -5.18 9.62 1.29
N GLY A 22 -5.74 9.23 2.44
CA GLY A 22 -7.10 9.61 2.81
C GLY A 22 -8.20 8.78 2.19
N VAL A 23 -7.86 7.75 1.41
CA VAL A 23 -8.83 6.88 0.75
C VAL A 23 -8.79 5.50 1.40
N GLU A 24 -9.95 5.00 1.82
CA GLU A 24 -10.07 3.67 2.40
C GLU A 24 -10.40 2.65 1.31
N PHE A 25 -9.67 1.51 1.33
CA PHE A 25 -9.95 0.39 0.45
C PHE A 25 -10.91 -0.55 1.16
N VAL A 26 -12.05 -0.85 0.53
CA VAL A 26 -13.17 -1.51 1.20
C VAL A 26 -13.09 -3.03 1.04
N ARG A 27 -13.23 -3.74 2.17
CA ARG A 27 -13.30 -5.20 2.18
C ARG A 27 -14.61 -5.69 1.57
N GLN A 28 -14.54 -6.76 0.80
CA GLN A 28 -15.71 -7.43 0.27
C GLN A 28 -16.30 -8.37 1.32
N SER A 29 -17.61 -8.62 1.22
CA SER A 29 -18.31 -9.52 2.14
C SER A 29 -17.70 -10.91 2.11
N GLY A 30 -17.40 -11.45 3.30
CA GLY A 30 -16.81 -12.78 3.44
C GLY A 30 -15.31 -12.86 3.17
N GLU A 31 -14.69 -11.77 2.80
CA GLU A 31 -13.27 -11.73 2.51
C GLU A 31 -12.45 -11.72 3.81
N ASN A 32 -11.51 -12.67 3.97
CA ASN A 32 -10.65 -12.66 5.14
C ASN A 32 -9.53 -11.63 4.99
N ARG A 33 -8.82 -11.36 6.10
CA ARG A 33 -7.81 -10.29 6.13
C ARG A 33 -6.68 -10.48 5.13
N THR A 34 -6.19 -11.70 4.99
CA THR A 34 -5.06 -11.94 4.09
C THR A 34 -5.47 -11.88 2.63
N ALA A 35 -6.67 -12.38 2.30
CA ALA A 35 -7.19 -12.25 0.94
C ALA A 35 -7.45 -10.78 0.59
N PHE A 36 -7.97 -10.01 1.55
CA PHE A 36 -8.20 -8.58 1.36
C PHE A 36 -6.89 -7.83 1.12
N MET A 37 -5.88 -8.08 1.96
CA MET A 37 -4.57 -7.45 1.79
C MET A 37 -3.93 -7.84 0.46
N GLY A 38 -4.02 -9.13 0.09
CA GLY A 38 -3.48 -9.61 -1.18
C GLY A 38 -4.14 -8.93 -2.37
N ARG A 39 -5.47 -8.79 -2.34
CA ARG A 39 -6.20 -8.11 -3.40
C ARG A 39 -5.79 -6.65 -3.51
N TYR A 40 -5.60 -5.98 -2.38
CA TYR A 40 -5.14 -4.60 -2.38
C TYR A 40 -3.73 -4.48 -2.96
N LEU A 41 -2.81 -5.34 -2.53
CA LEU A 41 -1.44 -5.33 -3.06
C LEU A 41 -1.39 -5.65 -4.55
N ASP A 42 -2.23 -6.58 -5.01
CA ASP A 42 -2.33 -6.88 -6.46
C ASP A 42 -2.78 -5.64 -7.24
N THR A 43 -3.73 -4.89 -6.70
CA THR A 43 -4.19 -3.65 -7.33
C THR A 43 -3.03 -2.66 -7.49
N LEU A 44 -2.23 -2.50 -6.43
CA LEU A 44 -1.06 -1.61 -6.49
C LEU A 44 0.03 -2.17 -7.40
N GLY A 45 0.27 -3.48 -7.36
CA GLY A 45 1.25 -4.11 -8.22
C GLY A 45 0.92 -3.95 -9.70
N ASN A 46 -0.37 -4.00 -10.06
CA ASN A 46 -0.81 -3.76 -11.43
C ASN A 46 -0.51 -2.33 -11.89
N ASP A 47 -0.39 -1.39 -10.94
CA ASP A 47 0.01 -0.01 -11.21
C ASP A 47 1.52 0.21 -11.10
N GLY A 48 2.29 -0.87 -10.97
CA GLY A 48 3.75 -0.81 -10.92
C GLY A 48 4.36 -0.62 -9.55
N TRP A 49 3.56 -0.67 -8.48
CA TRP A 49 4.05 -0.49 -7.13
C TRP A 49 4.70 -1.77 -6.59
N GLU A 50 5.79 -1.62 -5.86
CA GLU A 50 6.51 -2.71 -5.20
C GLU A 50 6.63 -2.39 -3.71
N VAL A 51 6.32 -3.36 -2.86
CA VAL A 51 6.50 -3.22 -1.41
C VAL A 51 8.00 -3.24 -1.10
N VAL A 52 8.47 -2.24 -0.37
CA VAL A 52 9.87 -2.16 0.03
C VAL A 52 10.07 -2.24 1.53
N GLY A 53 9.02 -2.15 2.32
CA GLY A 53 9.15 -2.29 3.76
C GLY A 53 7.83 -2.18 4.48
N ILE A 54 7.85 -2.61 5.73
CA ILE A 54 6.72 -2.50 6.65
C ILE A 54 7.25 -1.88 7.93
N HIS A 55 6.55 -0.84 8.41
CA HIS A 55 6.88 -0.18 9.66
C HIS A 55 5.77 -0.43 10.66
N PRO A 56 5.96 -1.35 11.62
CA PRO A 56 4.93 -1.59 12.64
C PRO A 56 4.87 -0.44 13.63
N LEU A 57 3.65 -0.12 14.07
CA LEU A 57 3.42 0.92 15.07
C LEU A 57 3.23 0.25 16.44
N ILE A 58 4.12 0.55 17.36
CA ILE A 58 4.35 -0.23 18.58
C ILE A 58 3.12 -0.38 19.49
N ARG A 59 2.21 0.59 19.53
CA ARG A 59 1.14 0.60 20.54
C ARG A 59 -0.25 0.23 20.00
N SER A 60 -0.42 -0.01 18.72
CA SER A 60 -1.75 -0.09 18.15
C SER A 60 -1.98 -1.29 17.23
N GLU A 61 -1.02 -2.21 17.15
CA GLU A 61 -1.07 -3.34 16.19
C GLU A 61 -1.32 -2.87 14.76
N SER A 62 -1.00 -1.61 14.49
CA SER A 62 -1.10 -1.02 13.16
C SER A 62 0.24 -1.04 12.47
N SER A 63 0.24 -0.80 11.19
CA SER A 63 1.49 -0.70 10.43
C SER A 63 1.36 0.24 9.25
N TYR A 64 2.50 0.76 8.82
CA TYR A 64 2.63 1.37 7.50
C TYR A 64 3.29 0.36 6.57
N THR A 65 2.72 0.17 5.39
CA THR A 65 3.36 -0.55 4.30
C THR A 65 3.87 0.49 3.33
N ILE A 66 5.15 0.41 3.00
CA ILE A 66 5.80 1.40 2.15
C ILE A 66 6.08 0.76 0.81
N LEU A 67 5.63 1.42 -0.26
CA LEU A 67 5.81 0.95 -1.62
C LEU A 67 6.51 2.01 -2.43
N LYS A 68 7.16 1.57 -3.50
CA LYS A 68 7.79 2.48 -4.46
C LYS A 68 7.49 2.02 -5.88
N ARG A 69 7.63 2.94 -6.80
CA ARG A 69 7.67 2.61 -8.22
C ARG A 69 8.52 3.65 -8.95
N PRO A 70 9.05 3.31 -10.12
CA PRO A 70 9.76 4.30 -10.92
C PRO A 70 8.85 5.48 -11.24
N LYS A 71 9.37 6.67 -11.06
CA LYS A 71 8.62 7.88 -11.40
C LYS A 71 8.69 8.09 -12.90
N VAL A 72 7.53 8.14 -13.53
CA VAL A 72 7.43 8.44 -14.95
C VAL A 72 7.42 9.95 -15.10
N GLU A 73 8.44 10.48 -15.77
CA GLU A 73 8.46 11.91 -16.06
C GLU A 73 7.53 12.17 -17.22
N ALA A 74 6.64 13.16 -17.05
CA ALA A 74 5.82 13.59 -18.15
C ALA A 74 6.74 14.20 -19.21
N GLU A 75 6.58 13.75 -20.45
CA GLU A 75 7.30 14.36 -21.55
C GLU A 75 6.75 15.75 -21.76
N ALA A 76 7.66 16.70 -21.80
CA ALA A 76 7.29 18.09 -22.03
C ALA A 76 6.80 18.28 -23.49
#